data_d065173d678d9320467378206653224f
#
_entry.id   d065173d678d9320467378206653224f
#
_cell.length_a   1.000
_cell.length_b   1.000
_cell.length_c   1.000
_cell.angle_alpha   90.00
_cell.angle_beta   90.00
_cell.angle_gamma   90.00
#
_symmetry.space_group_name_H-M   'P 1'
#
loop_
_entity.id
_entity.type
_entity.pdbx_description
1 polymer ?
#
loop_
_entity_poly.entity_id
_entity_poly.type
_entity_poly.pdbx_seq_one_letter_code
_entity_poly.pdbx_strand_id
1 'polypeptide(L)'
;LLKLWGAGTARTLRPIWMAEELEIDYELIPIGPRTGETQTKEFTSLNPKQKIPTMQHKDLNLSESLAICRYLQRNFKSKNIFLPNDEVSIAKEEEWCDFIYGELDETSLYVMRRHYDLKNIYGESPVVVEACRQYFIKQLNVIEEHLKSQETILKNGFGLADIFLMTCLDW
;
A
#
# COMPACT_ATOMS: atom_id res chain seq x y z
N LEU A 1 21.65 -5.18 -4.41
CA LEU A 1 21.10 -3.95 -3.86
C LEU A 1 19.60 -3.90 -4.16
N LEU A 2 18.79 -3.56 -3.14
CA LEU A 2 17.35 -3.34 -3.29
C LEU A 2 17.13 -1.87 -3.69
N LYS A 3 16.26 -1.63 -4.68
CA LYS A 3 15.86 -0.28 -5.09
C LYS A 3 14.34 -0.15 -5.00
N LEU A 4 13.89 0.98 -4.44
CA LEU A 4 12.47 1.36 -4.40
C LEU A 4 12.27 2.62 -5.25
N TRP A 5 11.41 2.52 -6.24
CA TRP A 5 11.05 3.60 -7.15
C TRP A 5 9.71 4.20 -6.74
N GLY A 6 9.70 5.50 -6.50
CA GLY A 6 8.51 6.27 -6.17
C GLY A 6 8.48 6.79 -4.74
N ALA A 7 8.03 8.03 -4.60
CA ALA A 7 7.85 8.71 -3.32
C ALA A 7 6.63 9.64 -3.34
N GLY A 8 6.25 10.15 -2.16
CA GLY A 8 5.24 11.21 -2.01
C GLY A 8 3.79 10.77 -2.17
N THR A 9 3.48 9.48 -2.06
CA THR A 9 2.09 8.98 -2.02
C THR A 9 1.91 7.94 -0.92
N ALA A 10 0.69 7.75 -0.44
CA ALA A 10 0.36 6.69 0.53
C ALA A 10 0.81 5.30 0.03
N ARG A 11 0.65 5.03 -1.26
CA ARG A 11 1.04 3.74 -1.86
C ARG A 11 2.55 3.54 -1.95
N THR A 12 3.32 4.60 -2.19
CA THR A 12 4.80 4.51 -2.19
C THR A 12 5.37 4.44 -0.78
N LEU A 13 4.67 4.99 0.21
CA LEU A 13 5.06 4.92 1.62
C LEU A 13 5.05 3.47 2.14
N ARG A 14 4.13 2.63 1.70
CA ARG A 14 3.98 1.24 2.19
C ARG A 14 5.26 0.40 2.08
N PRO A 15 5.87 0.23 0.90
CA PRO A 15 7.11 -0.53 0.80
C PRO A 15 8.32 0.17 1.43
N ILE A 16 8.33 1.50 1.50
CA ILE A 16 9.37 2.25 2.22
C ILE A 16 9.25 1.94 3.72
N TRP A 17 8.06 2.10 4.32
CA TRP A 17 7.83 1.79 5.72
C TRP A 17 8.16 0.33 6.05
N MET A 18 7.72 -0.60 5.19
CA MET A 18 8.05 -2.01 5.37
C MET A 18 9.56 -2.27 5.34
N ALA A 19 10.31 -1.60 4.46
CA ALA A 19 11.77 -1.73 4.40
C ALA A 19 12.45 -1.18 5.66
N GLU A 20 11.97 -0.06 6.20
CA GLU A 20 12.46 0.52 7.46
C GLU A 20 12.21 -0.42 8.65
N GLU A 21 11.00 -0.98 8.80
CA GLU A 21 10.69 -1.92 9.88
C GLU A 21 11.49 -3.24 9.76
N LEU A 22 11.84 -3.62 8.55
CA LEU A 22 12.68 -4.79 8.29
C LEU A 22 14.20 -4.48 8.37
N GLU A 23 14.58 -3.22 8.63
CA GLU A 23 15.97 -2.76 8.68
C GLU A 23 16.76 -3.13 7.41
N ILE A 24 16.12 -2.97 6.24
CA ILE A 24 16.70 -3.30 4.94
C ILE A 24 17.44 -2.08 4.39
N ASP A 25 18.69 -2.26 4.00
CA ASP A 25 19.41 -1.27 3.19
C ASP A 25 18.85 -1.22 1.77
N TYR A 26 18.36 -0.06 1.35
CA TYR A 26 17.82 0.15 0.02
C TYR A 26 18.19 1.51 -0.57
N GLU A 27 18.15 1.62 -1.90
CA GLU A 27 18.26 2.87 -2.63
C GLU A 27 16.85 3.36 -2.97
N LEU A 28 16.49 4.57 -2.52
CA LEU A 28 15.24 5.22 -2.92
C LEU A 28 15.47 6.07 -4.16
N ILE A 29 14.68 5.82 -5.23
CA ILE A 29 14.59 6.69 -6.40
C ILE A 29 13.25 7.44 -6.32
N PRO A 30 13.25 8.71 -5.83
CA PRO A 30 12.06 9.40 -5.39
C PRO A 30 11.26 10.06 -6.54
N ILE A 31 10.96 9.31 -7.60
CA ILE A 31 10.12 9.81 -8.68
C ILE A 31 8.67 9.97 -8.24
N GLY A 32 7.98 10.95 -8.83
CA GLY A 32 6.60 11.29 -8.50
C GLY A 32 5.57 10.75 -9.50
N PRO A 33 4.29 10.63 -9.07
CA PRO A 33 3.20 10.35 -10.00
C PRO A 33 2.87 11.62 -10.82
N ARG A 34 2.54 11.44 -12.09
CA ARG A 34 2.13 12.53 -13.00
C ARG A 34 3.16 13.65 -13.21
N THR A 35 4.44 13.35 -13.00
CA THR A 35 5.57 14.27 -13.22
C THR A 35 6.24 14.06 -14.60
N GLY A 36 5.83 13.01 -15.33
CA GLY A 36 6.49 12.56 -16.55
C GLY A 36 7.59 11.52 -16.30
N GLU A 37 8.10 11.40 -15.07
CA GLU A 37 9.20 10.50 -14.72
C GLU A 37 8.85 9.02 -14.92
N THR A 38 7.58 8.63 -14.64
CA THR A 38 7.10 7.26 -14.88
C THR A 38 6.91 6.91 -16.35
N GLN A 39 7.00 7.91 -17.25
CA GLN A 39 6.84 7.75 -18.71
C GLN A 39 8.17 7.71 -19.44
N THR A 40 9.29 7.85 -18.76
CA THR A 40 10.62 7.72 -19.36
C THR A 40 10.82 6.31 -19.93
N LYS A 41 11.69 6.17 -20.95
CA LYS A 41 12.02 4.86 -21.52
C LYS A 41 12.62 3.92 -20.46
N GLU A 42 13.46 4.48 -19.59
CA GLU A 42 14.09 3.74 -18.50
C GLU A 42 13.02 3.14 -17.57
N PHE A 43 12.13 3.97 -17.01
CA PHE A 43 11.11 3.49 -16.10
C PHE A 43 10.07 2.59 -16.79
N THR A 44 9.69 2.90 -18.03
CA THR A 44 8.74 2.07 -18.80
C THR A 44 9.30 0.68 -19.10
N SER A 45 10.61 0.54 -19.34
CA SER A 45 11.24 -0.77 -19.50
C SER A 45 11.27 -1.57 -18.18
N LEU A 46 11.35 -0.89 -17.05
CA LEU A 46 11.29 -1.49 -15.72
C LEU A 46 9.84 -1.90 -15.34
N ASN A 47 8.89 -1.01 -15.58
CA ASN A 47 7.47 -1.23 -15.31
C ASN A 47 6.59 -0.65 -16.43
N PRO A 48 6.13 -1.48 -17.38
CA PRO A 48 5.30 -1.02 -18.51
C PRO A 48 3.93 -0.46 -18.07
N LYS A 49 3.49 -0.70 -16.84
CA LYS A 49 2.28 -0.08 -16.27
C LYS A 49 2.47 1.41 -15.96
N GLN A 50 3.71 1.91 -15.93
CA GLN A 50 4.06 3.30 -15.62
C GLN A 50 3.50 3.77 -14.27
N LYS A 51 3.53 2.88 -13.28
CA LYS A 51 2.99 3.09 -11.93
C LYS A 51 4.08 2.93 -10.87
N ILE A 52 3.97 3.73 -9.81
CA ILE A 52 4.75 3.60 -8.59
C ILE A 52 3.84 3.16 -7.43
N PRO A 53 4.38 2.45 -6.42
CA PRO A 53 5.77 2.02 -6.27
C PRO A 53 6.16 0.88 -7.23
N THR A 54 7.47 0.80 -7.51
CA THR A 54 8.10 -0.33 -8.18
C THR A 54 9.39 -0.69 -7.42
N MET A 55 9.70 -1.96 -7.33
CA MET A 55 10.89 -2.48 -6.66
C MET A 55 11.78 -3.21 -7.66
N GLN A 56 13.08 -3.05 -7.52
CA GLN A 56 14.09 -3.89 -8.15
C GLN A 56 14.90 -4.60 -7.06
N HIS A 57 15.02 -5.92 -7.15
CA HIS A 57 15.90 -6.68 -6.27
C HIS A 57 16.50 -7.86 -7.04
N LYS A 58 17.83 -7.86 -7.22
CA LYS A 58 18.52 -8.80 -8.12
C LYS A 58 17.94 -8.70 -9.54
N ASP A 59 17.50 -9.82 -10.10
CA ASP A 59 16.88 -9.88 -11.44
C ASP A 59 15.35 -9.69 -11.42
N LEU A 60 14.76 -9.46 -10.22
CA LEU A 60 13.33 -9.26 -10.06
C LEU A 60 12.96 -7.78 -10.15
N ASN A 61 12.05 -7.46 -11.07
CA ASN A 61 11.29 -6.21 -11.06
C ASN A 61 9.87 -6.52 -10.59
N LEU A 62 9.40 -5.85 -9.55
CA LEU A 62 8.09 -6.09 -8.95
C LEU A 62 7.34 -4.77 -8.76
N SER A 63 6.10 -4.74 -9.14
CA SER A 63 5.17 -3.62 -8.88
C SER A 63 4.01 -4.09 -8.01
N GLU A 64 3.12 -3.19 -7.63
CA GLU A 64 2.05 -3.31 -6.65
C GLU A 64 2.57 -3.28 -5.21
N SER A 65 2.12 -2.27 -4.46
CA SER A 65 2.62 -2.03 -3.09
C SER A 65 2.46 -3.25 -2.17
N LEU A 66 1.33 -3.96 -2.28
CA LEU A 66 1.07 -5.15 -1.48
C LEU A 66 1.99 -6.31 -1.85
N ALA A 67 2.20 -6.55 -3.15
CA ALA A 67 3.10 -7.59 -3.62
C ALA A 67 4.55 -7.32 -3.20
N ILE A 68 4.99 -6.06 -3.29
CA ILE A 68 6.33 -5.64 -2.84
C ILE A 68 6.49 -5.89 -1.34
N CYS A 69 5.55 -5.43 -0.51
CA CYS A 69 5.62 -5.64 0.94
C CYS A 69 5.63 -7.14 1.32
N ARG A 70 4.77 -7.96 0.68
CA ARG A 70 4.76 -9.42 0.88
C ARG A 70 6.08 -10.08 0.45
N TYR A 71 6.72 -9.60 -0.61
CA TYR A 71 8.03 -10.07 -1.00
C TYR A 71 9.09 -9.73 0.05
N LEU A 72 9.09 -8.49 0.54
CA LEU A 72 10.04 -8.05 1.56
C LEU A 72 9.90 -8.88 2.84
N GLN A 73 8.69 -9.03 3.38
CA GLN A 73 8.49 -9.79 4.62
C GLN A 73 8.83 -11.28 4.52
N ARG A 74 8.75 -11.87 3.32
CA ARG A 74 9.11 -13.29 3.11
C ARG A 74 10.62 -13.51 2.99
N ASN A 75 11.36 -12.49 2.56
CA ASN A 75 12.80 -12.59 2.28
C ASN A 75 13.68 -11.97 3.35
N PHE A 76 13.14 -11.15 4.24
CA PHE A 76 13.88 -10.46 5.29
C PHE A 76 13.26 -10.75 6.67
N LYS A 77 14.07 -10.61 7.71
CA LYS A 77 13.65 -10.87 9.09
C LYS A 77 13.97 -9.66 9.95
N SER A 78 13.05 -9.29 10.81
CA SER A 78 13.24 -8.26 11.84
C SER A 78 12.43 -8.62 13.09
N LYS A 79 12.76 -7.98 14.21
CA LYS A 79 12.00 -8.07 15.46
C LYS A 79 11.06 -6.86 15.64
N ASN A 80 11.18 -5.85 14.76
CA ASN A 80 10.42 -4.60 14.86
C ASN A 80 8.98 -4.75 14.35
N ILE A 81 8.73 -5.77 13.53
CA ILE A 81 7.44 -6.02 12.91
C ILE A 81 7.04 -7.48 13.05
N PHE A 82 5.77 -7.74 13.30
CA PHE A 82 5.24 -9.10 13.29
C PHE A 82 5.26 -9.69 11.88
N LEU A 83 5.89 -10.84 11.74
CA LEU A 83 5.97 -11.61 10.50
C LEU A 83 5.27 -12.95 10.70
N PRO A 84 4.07 -13.16 10.10
CA PRO A 84 3.36 -14.43 10.22
C PRO A 84 4.22 -15.60 9.70
N ASN A 85 4.19 -16.72 10.40
CA ASN A 85 5.00 -17.88 10.07
C ASN A 85 4.24 -19.21 10.09
N ASP A 86 2.94 -19.18 10.37
CA ASP A 86 2.04 -20.31 10.27
C ASP A 86 0.90 -20.00 9.27
N GLU A 87 0.29 -21.04 8.71
CA GLU A 87 -0.70 -20.91 7.64
C GLU A 87 -1.91 -20.08 8.05
N VAL A 88 -2.34 -20.15 9.31
CA VAL A 88 -3.53 -19.42 9.80
C VAL A 88 -3.24 -17.93 9.92
N SER A 89 -2.12 -17.58 10.53
CA SER A 89 -1.72 -16.16 10.66
C SER A 89 -1.37 -15.52 9.32
N ILE A 90 -0.77 -16.28 8.41
CA ILE A 90 -0.55 -15.82 7.02
C ILE A 90 -1.88 -15.54 6.32
N ALA A 91 -2.82 -16.49 6.37
CA ALA A 91 -4.14 -16.32 5.73
C ALA A 91 -4.92 -15.14 6.33
N LYS A 92 -4.83 -14.94 7.66
CA LYS A 92 -5.47 -13.79 8.33
C LYS A 92 -4.84 -12.45 7.96
N GLU A 93 -3.53 -12.38 7.82
CA GLU A 93 -2.88 -11.17 7.32
C GLU A 93 -3.28 -10.88 5.86
N GLU A 94 -3.34 -11.92 5.02
CA GLU A 94 -3.76 -11.78 3.63
C GLU A 94 -5.22 -11.30 3.53
N GLU A 95 -6.14 -11.89 4.31
CA GLU A 95 -7.55 -11.45 4.40
C GLU A 95 -7.67 -9.97 4.73
N TRP A 96 -6.97 -9.51 5.79
CA TRP A 96 -7.02 -8.11 6.20
C TRP A 96 -6.33 -7.16 5.22
N CYS A 97 -5.19 -7.54 4.67
CA CYS A 97 -4.50 -6.74 3.65
C CYS A 97 -5.35 -6.57 2.39
N ASP A 98 -5.97 -7.66 1.92
CA ASP A 98 -6.80 -7.63 0.73
C ASP A 98 -8.10 -6.85 0.98
N PHE A 99 -8.69 -6.95 2.17
CA PHE A 99 -9.84 -6.14 2.58
C PHE A 99 -9.49 -4.65 2.64
N ILE A 100 -8.41 -4.28 3.33
CA ILE A 100 -7.99 -2.87 3.47
C ILE A 100 -7.63 -2.30 2.08
N TYR A 101 -6.85 -3.02 1.29
CA TYR A 101 -6.47 -2.57 -0.04
C TYR A 101 -7.65 -2.51 -1.00
N GLY A 102 -8.49 -3.54 -1.05
CA GLY A 102 -9.63 -3.62 -1.97
C GLY A 102 -10.75 -2.64 -1.61
N GLU A 103 -11.15 -2.59 -0.34
CA GLU A 103 -12.36 -1.89 0.07
C GLU A 103 -12.09 -0.44 0.50
N LEU A 104 -11.03 -0.19 1.28
CA LEU A 104 -10.71 1.17 1.72
C LEU A 104 -9.92 1.94 0.66
N ASP A 105 -8.86 1.36 0.09
CA ASP A 105 -8.01 2.06 -0.86
C ASP A 105 -8.66 2.11 -2.26
N GLU A 106 -8.74 0.97 -2.96
CA GLU A 106 -9.10 0.93 -4.39
C GLU A 106 -10.55 1.33 -4.66
N THR A 107 -11.49 0.78 -3.88
CA THR A 107 -12.93 1.01 -4.10
C THR A 107 -13.40 2.36 -3.59
N SER A 108 -12.74 2.91 -2.57
CA SER A 108 -13.18 4.14 -1.90
C SER A 108 -12.23 5.32 -2.11
N LEU A 109 -11.10 5.35 -1.40
CA LEU A 109 -10.20 6.52 -1.37
C LEU A 109 -9.67 6.88 -2.76
N TYR A 110 -9.25 5.89 -3.55
CA TYR A 110 -8.70 6.15 -4.87
C TYR A 110 -9.76 6.67 -5.86
N VAL A 111 -10.98 6.18 -5.77
CA VAL A 111 -12.10 6.67 -6.58
C VAL A 111 -12.49 8.09 -6.17
N MET A 112 -12.59 8.36 -4.85
CA MET A 112 -12.83 9.72 -4.36
C MET A 112 -11.76 10.70 -4.86
N ARG A 113 -10.48 10.34 -4.75
CA ARG A 113 -9.38 11.17 -5.23
C ARG A 113 -9.49 11.50 -6.72
N ARG A 114 -9.85 10.54 -7.56
CA ARG A 114 -10.02 10.77 -8.99
C ARG A 114 -11.07 11.84 -9.29
N HIS A 115 -12.20 11.79 -8.59
CA HIS A 115 -13.36 12.61 -8.89
C HIS A 115 -13.47 13.88 -8.03
N TYR A 116 -12.58 14.06 -7.06
CA TYR A 116 -12.46 15.25 -6.22
C TYR A 116 -11.12 15.95 -6.44
N ASP A 117 -9.99 15.39 -5.98
CA ASP A 117 -8.68 16.04 -6.06
C ASP A 117 -8.15 16.14 -7.50
N LEU A 118 -8.41 15.12 -8.32
CA LEU A 118 -7.92 14.98 -9.69
C LEU A 118 -9.04 15.19 -10.71
N LYS A 119 -10.08 15.94 -10.34
CA LYS A 119 -11.25 16.20 -11.19
C LYS A 119 -10.92 16.84 -12.53
N ASN A 120 -9.86 17.62 -12.59
CA ASN A 120 -9.41 18.24 -13.85
C ASN A 120 -8.84 17.21 -14.85
N ILE A 121 -8.50 16.01 -14.38
CA ILE A 121 -7.97 14.91 -15.22
C ILE A 121 -9.07 13.89 -15.51
N TYR A 122 -9.86 13.51 -14.49
CA TYR A 122 -10.80 12.38 -14.56
C TYR A 122 -12.28 12.79 -14.58
N GLY A 123 -12.58 14.09 -14.44
CA GLY A 123 -13.94 14.60 -14.33
C GLY A 123 -14.45 14.65 -12.89
N GLU A 124 -15.21 15.68 -12.58
CA GLU A 124 -15.86 15.86 -11.28
C GLU A 124 -17.10 14.98 -11.16
N SER A 125 -17.30 14.32 -10.03
CA SER A 125 -18.50 13.53 -9.77
C SER A 125 -18.85 13.52 -8.27
N PRO A 126 -19.60 14.53 -7.76
CA PRO A 126 -19.99 14.59 -6.35
C PRO A 126 -20.76 13.37 -5.87
N VAL A 127 -21.59 12.79 -6.73
CA VAL A 127 -22.37 11.59 -6.40
C VAL A 127 -21.46 10.39 -6.14
N VAL A 128 -20.44 10.19 -6.97
CA VAL A 128 -19.45 9.10 -6.80
C VAL A 128 -18.63 9.35 -5.53
N VAL A 129 -18.18 10.58 -5.30
CA VAL A 129 -17.41 10.95 -4.11
C VAL A 129 -18.22 10.65 -2.84
N GLU A 130 -19.48 11.05 -2.79
CA GLU A 130 -20.33 10.80 -1.61
C GLU A 130 -20.60 9.30 -1.41
N ALA A 131 -20.90 8.56 -2.48
CA ALA A 131 -21.10 7.11 -2.39
C ALA A 131 -19.85 6.37 -1.86
N CYS A 132 -18.68 6.73 -2.37
CA CYS A 132 -17.41 6.16 -1.90
C CYS A 132 -17.11 6.55 -0.45
N ARG A 133 -17.42 7.79 -0.04
CA ARG A 133 -17.26 8.25 1.34
C ARG A 133 -18.11 7.44 2.30
N GLN A 134 -19.38 7.23 1.98
CA GLN A 134 -20.29 6.41 2.81
C GLN A 134 -19.81 4.96 2.88
N TYR A 135 -19.36 4.42 1.76
CA TYR A 135 -18.82 3.06 1.71
C TYR A 135 -17.55 2.92 2.56
N PHE A 136 -16.62 3.87 2.44
CA PHE A 136 -15.40 3.92 3.24
C PHE A 136 -15.70 3.90 4.75
N ILE A 137 -16.62 4.77 5.21
CA ILE A 137 -17.03 4.82 6.62
C ILE A 137 -17.62 3.49 7.07
N LYS A 138 -18.48 2.89 6.24
CA LYS A 138 -19.07 1.57 6.55
C LYS A 138 -18.00 0.49 6.74
N GLN A 139 -17.00 0.43 5.86
CA GLN A 139 -15.93 -0.55 5.97
C GLN A 139 -14.97 -0.24 7.12
N LEU A 140 -14.71 1.04 7.37
CA LEU A 140 -13.87 1.47 8.50
C LEU A 140 -14.48 1.06 9.84
N ASN A 141 -15.80 1.09 9.99
CA ASN A 141 -16.50 0.63 11.18
C ASN A 141 -16.24 -0.86 11.48
N VAL A 142 -16.03 -1.69 10.47
CA VAL A 142 -15.66 -3.11 10.65
C VAL A 142 -14.30 -3.21 11.33
N ILE A 143 -13.35 -2.38 10.91
CA ILE A 143 -12.01 -2.33 11.50
C ILE A 143 -12.08 -1.76 12.92
N GLU A 144 -12.86 -0.72 13.14
CA GLU A 144 -13.06 -0.12 14.47
C GLU A 144 -13.61 -1.15 15.48
N GLU A 145 -14.63 -1.91 15.09
CA GLU A 145 -15.16 -2.99 15.94
C GLU A 145 -14.11 -4.06 16.24
N HIS A 146 -13.33 -4.45 15.22
CA HIS A 146 -12.26 -5.43 15.38
C HIS A 146 -11.17 -4.94 16.36
N LEU A 147 -10.80 -3.67 16.29
CA LEU A 147 -9.75 -3.08 17.13
C LEU A 147 -10.22 -2.71 18.55
N LYS A 148 -11.52 -2.87 18.91
CA LYS A 148 -11.97 -2.70 20.29
C LYS A 148 -11.36 -3.72 21.25
N SER A 149 -10.97 -4.88 20.77
CA SER A 149 -10.44 -5.98 21.57
C SER A 149 -8.94 -6.19 21.45
N GLN A 150 -8.26 -5.41 20.63
CA GLN A 150 -6.83 -5.57 20.34
C GLN A 150 -6.22 -4.28 19.76
N GLU A 151 -4.91 -4.11 19.94
CA GLU A 151 -4.20 -2.89 19.55
C GLU A 151 -3.77 -2.88 18.07
N THR A 152 -3.66 -4.06 17.44
CA THR A 152 -3.19 -4.24 16.08
C THR A 152 -4.12 -5.16 15.30
N ILE A 153 -4.07 -5.13 13.98
CA ILE A 153 -4.96 -5.95 13.12
C ILE A 153 -4.79 -7.44 13.41
N LEU A 154 -3.56 -7.91 13.59
CA LEU A 154 -3.31 -9.25 14.11
C LEU A 154 -2.92 -9.18 15.59
N LYS A 155 -3.45 -10.08 16.42
CA LYS A 155 -3.19 -10.09 17.88
C LYS A 155 -1.72 -10.21 18.26
N ASN A 156 -0.89 -10.67 17.33
CA ASN A 156 0.52 -10.95 17.57
C ASN A 156 1.42 -9.71 17.51
N GLY A 157 0.90 -8.57 17.07
CA GLY A 157 1.62 -7.30 17.01
C GLY A 157 1.49 -6.56 15.69
N PHE A 158 2.14 -5.40 15.62
CA PHE A 158 2.17 -4.54 14.45
C PHE A 158 2.74 -5.27 13.23
N GLY A 159 2.00 -5.26 12.12
CA GLY A 159 2.32 -6.01 10.93
C GLY A 159 1.96 -5.29 9.62
N LEU A 160 2.02 -6.03 8.52
CA LEU A 160 1.75 -5.48 7.18
C LEU A 160 0.34 -4.88 7.06
N ALA A 161 -0.67 -5.53 7.64
CA ALA A 161 -2.04 -5.02 7.60
C ALA A 161 -2.19 -3.66 8.31
N ASP A 162 -1.43 -3.44 9.39
CA ASP A 162 -1.42 -2.16 10.10
C ASP A 162 -0.77 -1.05 9.24
N ILE A 163 0.34 -1.34 8.55
CA ILE A 163 0.95 -0.39 7.59
C ILE A 163 -0.06 0.01 6.52
N PHE A 164 -0.81 -0.95 5.97
CA PHE A 164 -1.83 -0.67 4.96
C PHE A 164 -2.97 0.17 5.50
N LEU A 165 -3.46 -0.14 6.70
CA LEU A 165 -4.50 0.64 7.36
C LEU A 165 -4.04 2.07 7.62
N MET A 166 -2.88 2.25 8.25
CA MET A 166 -2.35 3.57 8.59
C MET A 166 -2.16 4.45 7.36
N THR A 167 -1.67 3.89 6.25
CA THR A 167 -1.53 4.65 4.99
C THR A 167 -2.87 5.00 4.33
N CYS A 168 -3.95 4.29 4.63
CA CYS A 168 -5.31 4.67 4.23
C CYS A 168 -5.89 5.77 5.13
N LEU A 169 -5.56 5.77 6.42
CA LEU A 169 -6.06 6.77 7.38
C LEU A 169 -5.34 8.12 7.25
N ASP A 170 -4.13 8.12 6.72
CA ASP A 170 -3.31 9.32 6.47
C ASP A 170 -3.54 9.91 5.05
N TRP A 171 -4.50 9.45 4.33
CA TRP A 171 -4.79 9.82 2.94
C TRP A 171 -5.34 11.24 2.80
#